data_6f2b8fad4340c1bfab8a5d9a28fc0aa7
#
_entry.id   6f2b8fad4340c1bfab8a5d9a28fc0aa7
#
_cell.length_a   1.000
_cell.length_b   1.000
_cell.length_c   1.000
_cell.angle_alpha   90.00
_cell.angle_beta   90.00
_cell.angle_gamma   90.00
#
_symmetry.space_group_name_H-M   'P 1'
#
loop_
_entity.id
_entity.type
_entity.pdbx_description
1 polymer ?
#
loop_
_entity_poly.entity_id
_entity_poly.type
_entity_poly.pdbx_seq_one_letter_code
_entity_poly.pdbx_strand_id
1 'polypeptide(L)' 'MKDININYEGLSFEEKIELKINYLLSLPANEAVKSALLNLKWVLEIYQEEKVKGKRR' A
#
# COMPACT_ATOMS: atom_id res chain seq x y z
N MET A 1 20.91 -9.52 -1.15
CA MET A 1 20.65 -9.50 -0.73
C MET A 1 20.00 -9.71 -0.38
N LYS A 2 19.62 -9.69 0.09
CA LYS A 2 19.03 -9.89 0.54
C LYS A 2 18.73 -9.49 1.30
N ASP A 3 18.88 -9.27 1.59
CA ASP A 3 18.71 -8.94 2.46
C ASP A 3 17.83 -8.40 2.88
N ILE A 4 17.33 -8.00 2.38
CA ILE A 4 16.35 -7.41 2.89
C ILE A 4 15.54 -8.25 3.53
N ASN A 5 15.26 -8.10 4.65
CA ASN A 5 14.54 -8.93 5.38
C ASN A 5 13.19 -8.59 5.56
N ILE A 6 12.48 -7.93 4.69
CA ILE A 6 11.11 -7.64 4.85
C ILE A 6 10.33 -8.89 4.72
N ASN A 7 9.60 -9.22 5.75
CA ASN A 7 8.81 -10.42 5.75
C ASN A 7 7.43 -10.07 5.33
N TYR A 8 7.13 -10.06 4.08
CA TYR A 8 5.83 -9.69 3.59
C TYR A 8 4.74 -10.58 4.14
N GLU A 9 5.07 -11.81 4.46
CA GLU A 9 4.03 -12.70 4.95
C GLU A 9 3.55 -12.30 6.31
N GLY A 10 4.34 -11.60 7.06
CA GLY A 10 3.93 -11.17 8.37
C GLY A 10 3.24 -9.83 8.38
N LEU A 11 3.08 -9.19 7.21
CA LEU A 11 2.50 -7.86 7.18
C LEU A 11 1.03 -7.92 6.82
N SER A 12 0.28 -6.99 7.33
CA SER A 12 -1.12 -6.89 6.96
C SER A 12 -1.22 -6.28 5.56
N PHE A 13 -2.43 -6.33 5.00
CA PHE A 13 -2.66 -5.73 3.70
C PHE A 13 -2.30 -4.26 3.71
N GLU A 14 -2.72 -3.55 4.75
CA GLU A 14 -2.44 -2.14 4.84
C GLU A 14 -0.95 -1.85 4.91
N GLU A 15 -0.24 -2.66 5.66
CA GLU A 15 1.19 -2.46 5.77
C GLU A 15 1.90 -2.70 4.45
N LYS A 16 1.44 -3.69 3.71
CA LYS A 16 2.03 -3.93 2.41
C LYS A 16 1.80 -2.77 1.46
N ILE A 17 0.59 -2.22 1.49
CA ILE A 17 0.29 -1.08 0.65
C ILE A 17 1.15 0.12 1.04
N GLU A 18 1.32 0.34 2.32
CA GLU A 18 2.12 1.46 2.78
C GLU A 18 3.58 1.31 2.36
N LEU A 19 4.10 0.11 2.37
CA LEU A 19 5.45 -0.10 1.90
C LEU A 19 5.58 0.26 0.43
N LYS A 20 4.58 -0.10 -0.37
CA LYS A 20 4.61 0.25 -1.77
C LYS A 20 4.55 1.76 -1.97
N ILE A 21 3.72 2.42 -1.20
CA ILE A 21 3.61 3.86 -1.30
C ILE A 21 4.94 4.51 -0.95
N ASN A 22 5.57 4.07 0.13
CA ASN A 22 6.85 4.63 0.51
C ASN A 22 7.91 4.41 -0.56
N TYR A 23 7.89 3.23 -1.16
CA TYR A 23 8.82 2.95 -2.22
C TYR A 23 8.61 3.92 -3.39
N LEU A 24 7.37 4.12 -3.77
CA LEU A 24 7.08 5.01 -4.88
C LEU A 24 7.45 6.45 -4.56
N LEU A 25 7.28 6.85 -3.31
CA LEU A 25 7.64 8.19 -2.92
C LEU A 25 9.14 8.43 -3.00
N SER A 26 9.93 7.37 -2.95
CA SER A 26 11.36 7.53 -3.05
C SER A 26 11.84 7.61 -4.49
N LEU A 27 10.97 7.41 -5.45
CA LEU A 27 11.35 7.48 -6.84
C LEU A 27 11.14 8.88 -7.38
N PRO A 28 11.80 9.24 -8.49
CA PRO A 28 11.57 10.55 -9.07
C PRO A 28 10.12 10.70 -9.46
N ALA A 29 9.57 11.86 -9.23
CA ALA A 29 8.18 12.07 -9.53
C ALA A 29 7.96 12.09 -11.04
N ASN A 30 7.02 11.33 -11.51
CA ASN A 30 6.61 11.41 -12.90
C ASN A 30 5.20 10.89 -12.95
N GLU A 31 4.61 10.89 -14.13
CA GLU A 31 3.22 10.54 -14.23
C GLU A 31 2.93 9.12 -13.85
N ALA A 32 3.82 8.23 -14.19
CA ALA A 32 3.62 6.83 -13.83
C ALA A 32 3.61 6.65 -12.32
N VAL A 33 4.54 7.32 -11.65
CA VAL A 33 4.60 7.22 -10.20
C VAL A 33 3.37 7.84 -9.57
N LYS A 34 2.92 8.97 -10.09
CA LYS A 34 1.74 9.61 -9.54
C LYS A 34 0.51 8.75 -9.69
N SER A 35 0.36 8.14 -10.86
CA SER A 35 -0.78 7.28 -11.09
C SER A 35 -0.74 6.07 -10.16
N ALA A 36 0.44 5.50 -9.98
CA ALA A 36 0.55 4.35 -9.10
C ALA A 36 0.19 4.72 -7.67
N LEU A 37 0.62 5.89 -7.23
CA LEU A 37 0.29 6.33 -5.88
C LEU A 37 -1.20 6.53 -5.70
N LEU A 38 -1.84 7.14 -6.69
CA LEU A 38 -3.27 7.32 -6.60
C LEU A 38 -4.00 5.99 -6.55
N ASN A 39 -3.57 5.05 -7.36
CA ASN A 39 -4.21 3.75 -7.38
C ASN A 39 -4.04 3.03 -6.05
N LEU A 40 -2.87 3.11 -5.46
CA LEU A 40 -2.65 2.44 -4.19
C LEU A 40 -3.47 3.08 -3.08
N LYS A 41 -3.58 4.39 -3.10
CA LYS A 41 -4.39 5.05 -2.08
C LYS A 41 -5.84 4.70 -2.25
N TRP A 42 -6.30 4.61 -3.47
CA TRP A 42 -7.67 4.26 -3.76
C TRP A 42 -7.97 2.85 -3.27
N VAL A 43 -7.07 1.92 -3.56
CA VAL A 43 -7.25 0.54 -3.12
C VAL A 43 -7.29 0.48 -1.59
N LEU A 44 -6.42 1.23 -0.96
CA LEU A 44 -6.39 1.24 0.49
C LEU A 44 -7.68 1.78 1.06
N GLU A 45 -8.22 2.81 0.46
CA GLU A 45 -9.48 3.37 0.92
C GLU A 45 -10.60 2.37 0.81
N ILE A 46 -10.67 1.68 -0.31
CA ILE A 46 -11.71 0.68 -0.50
C ILE A 46 -11.57 -0.43 0.52
N TYR A 47 -10.34 -0.84 0.75
CA TYR A 47 -10.10 -1.89 1.72
C TYR A 47 -10.57 -1.48 3.11
N GLN A 48 -10.27 -0.24 3.47
CA GLN A 48 -10.65 0.23 4.80
C GLN A 48 -12.15 0.38 4.93
N GLU A 49 -12.81 0.79 3.86
CA GLU A 49 -14.25 0.88 3.89
C GLU A 49 -14.89 -0.47 4.10
N GLU A 50 -14.40 -1.46 3.38
CA GLU A 50 -14.96 -2.79 3.52
C GLU A 50 -14.70 -3.36 4.90
N LYS A 51 -13.54 -3.07 5.44
CA LYS A 51 -13.22 -3.54 6.76
C LYS A 51 -14.13 -2.95 7.79
N VAL A 52 -14.41 -1.67 7.68
CA VAL A 52 -15.30 -1.00 8.61
C VAL A 52 -16.71 -1.55 8.49
N LYS A 53 -17.17 -1.74 7.26
CA LYS A 53 -18.49 -2.29 7.08
C LYS A 53 -18.60 -3.67 7.70
N GLY A 54 -17.59 -4.49 7.52
CA GLY A 54 -17.61 -5.81 8.09
C GLY A 54 -17.69 -5.77 9.59
N LYS A 55 -17.03 -4.77 10.18
CA LYS A 55 -17.07 -4.70 11.61
C LYS A 55 -18.34 -4.18 12.13
N ARG A 56 -19.08 -3.47 11.36
CA ARG A 56 -20.26 -2.90 11.86
C ARG A 56 -21.34 -3.88 12.08
N ARG A 57 -21.30 -5.00 11.71
CA ARG A 57 -22.32 -5.92 11.88
C ARG A 57 -22.44 -6.47 13.12
#